data_dc6621285f9b1a2f3ca388200056e996
#
_entry.id   dc6621285f9b1a2f3ca388200056e996
#
_cell.length_a   1.000
_cell.length_b   1.000
_cell.length_c   1.000
_cell.angle_alpha   90.00
_cell.angle_beta   90.00
_cell.angle_gamma   90.00
#
_symmetry.space_group_name_H-M   'P 1'
#
loop_
_entity.id
_entity.type
_entity.pdbx_description
1 polymer ?
#
loop_
_entity_poly.entity_id
_entity_poly.type
_entity_poly.pdbx_seq_one_letter_code
_entity_poly.pdbx_strand_id
1 'polypeptide(L)'
;LLAAPSFGAVSFEKEILPFMTKKCVDCHRAPYEENGKKKEPKAGLRLDAAWAIVKGSENGPVLTAGAPDKSGIYESVMLPKDDDAHMPPKGDDLTKEEIALLKKWIEEGADFGGWVGNTEGMPAGAATQAQREFKPREHDVFFTKLEKEVKPLADAVLEAAKKAGAQVAPVKVESPLVRVDFLTGVSKCDDTKVESILPLKENVVALDLGRTIITDAALKTIGQLPRLVTLDLRQTKVGDAGLESLSSLKNLHTLNLYGTQITDEGLKHLAKIKSLKNIYLWQSKATKAGVKQLAAALPGVKVSIE
;
A
#
# COMPACT_ATOMS: atom_id res chain seq x y z
N LEU A 1 -3.29 21.97 -24.96
CA LEU A 1 -3.56 20.63 -24.41
C LEU A 1 -2.21 19.92 -24.25
N LEU A 2 -1.57 20.11 -23.10
CA LEU A 2 -0.40 19.36 -22.69
C LEU A 2 -0.93 18.08 -22.02
N ALA A 3 -0.61 16.92 -22.59
CA ALA A 3 -0.89 15.63 -22.02
C ALA A 3 -0.12 15.52 -20.70
N ALA A 4 -0.82 15.27 -19.58
CA ALA A 4 -0.19 14.92 -18.32
C ALA A 4 0.58 13.61 -18.52
N PRO A 5 1.84 13.49 -18.04
CA PRO A 5 2.59 12.24 -18.14
C PRO A 5 1.91 11.18 -17.28
N SER A 6 1.67 10.02 -17.86
CA SER A 6 1.29 8.81 -17.12
C SER A 6 2.48 8.38 -16.28
N PHE A 7 2.44 8.62 -14.97
CA PHE A 7 3.47 8.17 -14.06
C PHE A 7 3.37 6.66 -13.86
N GLY A 8 4.16 5.89 -14.66
CA GLY A 8 4.56 4.52 -14.31
C GLY A 8 5.42 4.51 -13.04
N ALA A 9 5.70 3.32 -12.48
CA ALA A 9 6.65 3.17 -11.39
C ALA A 9 8.00 3.78 -11.76
N VAL A 10 8.69 4.43 -10.80
CA VAL A 10 9.99 5.06 -11.04
C VAL A 10 11.02 4.00 -11.41
N SER A 11 11.64 4.17 -12.57
CA SER A 11 12.70 3.27 -13.05
C SER A 11 14.04 3.65 -12.43
N PHE A 12 14.64 2.74 -11.65
CA PHE A 12 15.95 2.98 -11.07
C PHE A 12 16.98 3.31 -12.15
N GLU A 13 17.10 2.47 -13.20
CA GLU A 13 18.11 2.63 -14.25
C GLU A 13 17.95 3.91 -15.08
N LYS A 14 16.69 4.31 -15.33
CA LYS A 14 16.43 5.45 -16.22
C LYS A 14 16.32 6.79 -15.49
N GLU A 15 15.87 6.79 -14.24
CA GLU A 15 15.49 8.02 -13.53
C GLU A 15 16.34 8.27 -12.28
N ILE A 16 16.77 7.23 -11.53
CA ILE A 16 17.55 7.37 -10.31
C ILE A 16 19.06 7.26 -10.57
N LEU A 17 19.48 6.22 -11.26
CA LEU A 17 20.90 5.92 -11.52
C LEU A 17 21.65 7.08 -12.20
N PRO A 18 21.09 7.84 -13.15
CA PRO A 18 21.81 8.92 -13.81
C PRO A 18 22.30 10.01 -12.85
N PHE A 19 21.43 10.54 -11.98
CA PHE A 19 21.86 11.56 -11.03
C PHE A 19 22.69 10.97 -9.88
N MET A 20 22.37 9.75 -9.43
CA MET A 20 23.16 9.04 -8.42
C MET A 20 24.60 8.83 -8.90
N THR A 21 24.80 8.39 -10.15
CA THR A 21 26.12 8.25 -10.75
C THR A 21 26.86 9.57 -10.78
N LYS A 22 26.21 10.64 -11.21
CA LYS A 22 26.83 11.97 -11.35
C LYS A 22 27.19 12.61 -10.02
N LYS A 23 26.37 12.43 -8.97
CA LYS A 23 26.48 13.23 -7.73
C LYS A 23 26.93 12.44 -6.50
N CYS A 24 26.85 11.09 -6.53
CA CYS A 24 27.08 10.27 -5.35
C CYS A 24 28.19 9.23 -5.55
N VAL A 25 28.21 8.56 -6.71
CA VAL A 25 29.06 7.38 -6.94
C VAL A 25 30.55 7.68 -6.86
N ASP A 26 31.01 8.87 -7.23
CA ASP A 26 32.46 9.20 -7.17
C ASP A 26 33.05 9.05 -5.77
N CYS A 27 32.28 9.34 -4.71
CA CYS A 27 32.69 9.16 -3.33
C CYS A 27 32.24 7.81 -2.75
N HIS A 28 31.21 7.19 -3.34
CA HIS A 28 30.53 6.00 -2.84
C HIS A 28 30.59 4.84 -3.85
N ARG A 29 31.79 4.51 -4.32
CA ARG A 29 32.04 3.37 -5.25
C ARG A 29 32.99 2.34 -4.63
N ALA A 30 33.15 1.22 -5.32
CA ALA A 30 34.15 0.20 -4.97
C ALA A 30 35.52 0.82 -4.71
N PRO A 31 36.34 0.21 -3.84
CA PRO A 31 37.71 0.67 -3.64
C PRO A 31 38.46 0.79 -4.96
N TYR A 32 39.21 1.87 -5.12
CA TYR A 32 39.99 2.12 -6.34
C TYR A 32 41.37 2.70 -6.00
N GLU A 33 42.29 2.64 -6.94
CA GLU A 33 43.60 3.21 -6.78
C GLU A 33 43.70 4.58 -7.48
N GLU A 34 44.18 5.59 -6.78
CA GLU A 34 44.43 6.92 -7.32
C GLU A 34 45.78 7.45 -6.81
N ASN A 35 46.68 7.79 -7.74
CA ASN A 35 48.04 8.28 -7.44
C ASN A 35 48.82 7.33 -6.50
N GLY A 36 48.72 6.01 -6.72
CA GLY A 36 49.38 4.99 -5.90
C GLY A 36 48.82 4.85 -4.46
N LYS A 37 47.63 5.42 -4.20
CA LYS A 37 46.93 5.28 -2.93
C LYS A 37 45.59 4.65 -3.11
N LYS A 38 45.33 3.61 -2.31
CA LYS A 38 44.01 2.99 -2.24
C LYS A 38 42.99 3.96 -1.64
N LYS A 39 41.89 4.17 -2.32
CA LYS A 39 40.74 4.96 -1.88
C LYS A 39 39.61 4.01 -1.53
N GLU A 40 39.08 4.16 -0.35
CA GLU A 40 37.91 3.40 0.14
C GLU A 40 36.65 4.27 0.03
N PRO A 41 35.47 3.64 -0.15
CA PRO A 41 34.22 4.36 -0.17
C PRO A 41 33.99 5.08 1.16
N LYS A 42 33.48 6.32 1.09
CA LYS A 42 33.18 7.09 2.29
C LYS A 42 32.15 6.38 3.16
N ALA A 43 32.41 6.29 4.48
CA ALA A 43 31.60 5.56 5.47
C ALA A 43 31.34 4.09 5.11
N GLY A 44 32.24 3.45 4.31
CA GLY A 44 32.02 2.09 3.82
C GLY A 44 30.82 1.93 2.89
N LEU A 45 30.13 3.02 2.52
CA LEU A 45 28.93 3.01 1.70
C LEU A 45 29.29 2.96 0.22
N ARG A 46 28.69 2.02 -0.50
CA ARG A 46 28.77 1.91 -1.96
C ARG A 46 27.40 2.12 -2.59
N LEU A 47 27.37 3.01 -3.58
CA LEU A 47 26.14 3.32 -4.36
C LEU A 47 26.31 2.92 -5.85
N ASP A 48 27.40 2.21 -6.17
CA ASP A 48 27.74 1.70 -7.51
C ASP A 48 27.22 0.27 -7.76
N ALA A 49 26.48 -0.31 -6.82
CA ALA A 49 25.91 -1.65 -6.95
C ALA A 49 24.68 -1.84 -6.07
N ALA A 50 23.66 -2.50 -6.60
CA ALA A 50 22.40 -2.76 -5.89
C ALA A 50 22.61 -3.53 -4.58
N TRP A 51 23.43 -4.61 -4.62
CA TRP A 51 23.76 -5.41 -3.45
C TRP A 51 24.43 -4.59 -2.34
N ALA A 52 25.25 -3.61 -2.72
CA ALA A 52 25.99 -2.79 -1.78
C ALA A 52 25.13 -1.69 -1.16
N ILE A 53 24.21 -1.10 -1.91
CA ILE A 53 23.19 -0.19 -1.39
C ILE A 53 22.31 -0.91 -0.35
N VAL A 54 21.88 -2.13 -0.66
CA VAL A 54 21.08 -2.96 0.27
C VAL A 54 21.88 -3.34 1.52
N LYS A 55 23.19 -3.61 1.38
CA LYS A 55 24.09 -3.88 2.51
C LYS A 55 24.17 -2.67 3.46
N GLY A 56 24.18 -1.45 2.92
CA GLY A 56 24.33 -0.21 3.67
C GLY A 56 25.76 0.21 3.92
N SER A 57 25.93 1.06 4.92
CA SER A 57 27.20 1.67 5.38
C SER A 57 27.78 0.95 6.60
N GLU A 58 28.94 1.40 7.08
CA GLU A 58 29.51 1.00 8.38
C GLU A 58 28.58 1.33 9.56
N ASN A 59 27.71 2.34 9.40
CA ASN A 59 26.77 2.78 10.42
C ASN A 59 25.41 2.06 10.35
N GLY A 60 25.24 1.12 9.41
CA GLY A 60 24.02 0.35 9.25
C GLY A 60 23.29 0.58 7.91
N PRO A 61 22.06 0.12 7.81
CA PRO A 61 21.24 0.27 6.59
C PRO A 61 21.02 1.73 6.22
N VAL A 62 21.16 2.05 4.93
CA VAL A 62 20.93 3.40 4.39
C VAL A 62 19.64 3.51 3.58
N LEU A 63 18.97 2.37 3.35
CA LEU A 63 17.75 2.27 2.55
C LEU A 63 16.74 1.40 3.26
N THR A 64 15.55 1.94 3.48
CA THR A 64 14.37 1.23 4.01
C THR A 64 13.26 1.33 2.97
N ALA A 65 13.01 0.24 2.26
CA ALA A 65 11.98 0.19 1.22
C ALA A 65 10.60 0.59 1.76
N GLY A 66 9.92 1.49 1.06
CA GLY A 66 8.62 2.02 1.43
C GLY A 66 8.64 3.11 2.52
N ALA A 67 9.82 3.50 3.04
CA ALA A 67 9.93 4.46 4.13
C ALA A 67 11.08 5.47 3.90
N PRO A 68 10.85 6.54 3.11
CA PRO A 68 11.86 7.57 2.86
C PRO A 68 12.42 8.18 4.17
N ASP A 69 11.55 8.51 5.11
CA ASP A 69 11.91 9.13 6.39
C ASP A 69 12.69 8.19 7.35
N LYS A 70 12.97 6.96 6.92
CA LYS A 70 13.84 5.98 7.61
C LYS A 70 15.00 5.52 6.72
N SER A 71 15.21 6.25 5.62
CA SER A 71 16.25 5.94 4.65
C SER A 71 17.32 7.01 4.68
N GLY A 72 18.48 6.70 5.26
CA GLY A 72 19.60 7.64 5.43
C GLY A 72 20.07 8.27 4.11
N ILE A 73 19.91 7.55 2.99
CA ILE A 73 20.18 8.10 1.66
C ILE A 73 19.22 9.26 1.29
N TYR A 74 17.97 9.25 1.78
CA TYR A 74 17.03 10.34 1.57
C TYR A 74 17.20 11.43 2.63
N GLU A 75 17.36 11.05 3.89
CA GLU A 75 17.55 12.00 4.99
C GLU A 75 18.76 12.91 4.73
N SER A 76 19.90 12.35 4.31
CA SER A 76 21.14 13.11 4.10
C SER A 76 21.03 14.15 2.98
N VAL A 77 20.25 13.92 1.94
CA VAL A 77 20.04 14.90 0.85
C VAL A 77 19.00 15.98 1.22
N MET A 78 18.26 15.77 2.31
CA MET A 78 17.27 16.73 2.82
C MET A 78 17.83 17.65 3.92
N LEU A 79 19.01 17.34 4.47
CA LEU A 79 19.64 18.17 5.48
C LEU A 79 20.06 19.55 4.92
N PRO A 80 20.15 20.58 5.76
CA PRO A 80 20.72 21.86 5.36
C PRO A 80 22.16 21.71 4.85
N LYS A 81 22.56 22.55 3.91
CA LYS A 81 23.87 22.48 3.23
C LYS A 81 25.07 22.69 4.18
N ASP A 82 24.85 23.32 5.29
CA ASP A 82 25.82 23.55 6.38
C ASP A 82 25.87 22.41 7.41
N ASP A 83 25.07 21.36 7.26
CA ASP A 83 25.12 20.18 8.09
C ASP A 83 26.22 19.23 7.59
N ASP A 84 27.05 18.72 8.53
CA ASP A 84 28.16 17.82 8.22
C ASP A 84 27.71 16.49 7.59
N ALA A 85 26.46 16.09 7.80
CA ALA A 85 25.86 14.89 7.22
C ALA A 85 25.12 15.16 5.90
N HIS A 86 25.09 16.42 5.43
CA HIS A 86 24.47 16.77 4.13
C HIS A 86 25.20 16.09 2.97
N MET A 87 24.42 15.56 2.02
CA MET A 87 24.96 14.92 0.81
C MET A 87 24.34 15.51 -0.48
N PRO A 88 25.16 15.77 -1.50
CA PRO A 88 26.62 15.62 -1.54
C PRO A 88 27.33 16.75 -0.77
N PRO A 89 28.48 16.49 -0.12
CA PRO A 89 29.20 17.49 0.66
C PRO A 89 29.93 18.53 -0.22
N LYS A 90 30.03 18.26 -1.52
CA LYS A 90 30.67 19.12 -2.53
C LYS A 90 29.93 18.96 -3.87
N GLY A 91 29.94 20.05 -4.66
CA GLY A 91 29.28 20.08 -5.96
C GLY A 91 27.83 20.57 -5.88
N ASP A 92 27.05 20.19 -6.87
CA ASP A 92 25.65 20.58 -6.96
C ASP A 92 24.77 19.64 -6.13
N ASP A 93 23.94 20.22 -5.29
CA ASP A 93 22.91 19.48 -4.55
C ASP A 93 21.92 18.79 -5.54
N LEU A 94 21.16 17.82 -5.04
CA LEU A 94 20.06 17.26 -5.82
C LEU A 94 19.02 18.36 -6.10
N THR A 95 18.48 18.37 -7.30
CA THR A 95 17.35 19.26 -7.62
C THR A 95 16.08 18.80 -6.89
N LYS A 96 15.09 19.66 -6.81
CA LYS A 96 13.80 19.32 -6.21
C LYS A 96 13.14 18.13 -6.91
N GLU A 97 13.32 18.04 -8.24
CA GLU A 97 12.80 16.94 -9.06
C GLU A 97 13.54 15.63 -8.76
N GLU A 98 14.88 15.65 -8.63
CA GLU A 98 15.69 14.50 -8.29
C GLU A 98 15.37 13.99 -6.87
N ILE A 99 15.17 14.89 -5.90
CA ILE A 99 14.73 14.54 -4.54
C ILE A 99 13.33 13.91 -4.58
N ALA A 100 12.41 14.47 -5.34
CA ALA A 100 11.06 13.92 -5.49
C ALA A 100 11.08 12.53 -6.13
N LEU A 101 11.93 12.31 -7.15
CA LEU A 101 12.12 11.00 -7.76
C LEU A 101 12.72 9.99 -6.78
N LEU A 102 13.76 10.39 -6.03
CA LEU A 102 14.37 9.52 -5.02
C LEU A 102 13.35 9.12 -3.95
N LYS A 103 12.58 10.09 -3.44
CA LYS A 103 11.51 9.85 -2.48
C LYS A 103 10.50 8.85 -3.02
N LYS A 104 9.98 9.11 -4.22
CA LYS A 104 8.99 8.27 -4.87
C LYS A 104 9.50 6.86 -5.12
N TRP A 105 10.74 6.70 -5.60
CA TRP A 105 11.37 5.40 -5.78
C TRP A 105 11.44 4.60 -4.47
N ILE A 106 11.80 5.26 -3.36
CA ILE A 106 11.84 4.60 -2.04
C ILE A 106 10.41 4.25 -1.57
N GLU A 107 9.44 5.15 -1.72
CA GLU A 107 8.03 4.91 -1.38
C GLU A 107 7.44 3.73 -2.16
N GLU A 108 7.83 3.57 -3.43
CA GLU A 108 7.42 2.47 -4.30
C GLU A 108 8.16 1.15 -3.98
N GLY A 109 9.07 1.16 -3.00
CA GLY A 109 9.74 -0.03 -2.48
C GLY A 109 11.21 -0.15 -2.88
N ALA A 110 11.80 0.84 -3.53
CA ALA A 110 13.21 0.89 -3.91
C ALA A 110 13.64 -0.25 -4.86
N ASP A 111 12.83 -0.50 -5.90
CA ASP A 111 13.13 -1.51 -6.91
C ASP A 111 14.27 -1.07 -7.83
N PHE A 112 15.29 -1.93 -7.96
CA PHE A 112 16.44 -1.71 -8.85
C PHE A 112 16.19 -2.16 -10.30
N GLY A 113 15.03 -2.76 -10.60
CA GLY A 113 14.63 -3.14 -11.96
C GLY A 113 15.56 -4.17 -12.64
N GLY A 114 16.32 -4.93 -11.87
CA GLY A 114 17.32 -5.87 -12.38
C GLY A 114 18.72 -5.30 -12.52
N TRP A 115 18.93 -4.02 -12.22
CA TRP A 115 20.27 -3.44 -12.19
C TRP A 115 21.14 -4.08 -11.10
N VAL A 116 22.30 -4.56 -11.47
CA VAL A 116 23.26 -5.22 -10.57
C VAL A 116 24.38 -4.26 -10.15
N GLY A 117 24.88 -3.48 -11.09
CA GLY A 117 26.02 -2.58 -10.89
C GLY A 117 27.36 -3.33 -10.76
N ASN A 118 28.28 -2.75 -10.02
CA ASN A 118 29.63 -3.30 -9.82
C ASN A 118 29.60 -4.54 -8.90
N THR A 119 30.11 -5.65 -9.40
CA THR A 119 30.12 -6.95 -8.68
C THR A 119 31.38 -7.18 -7.84
N GLU A 120 32.35 -6.27 -7.87
CA GLU A 120 33.57 -6.38 -7.06
C GLU A 120 33.25 -6.45 -5.57
N GLY A 121 33.77 -7.47 -4.88
CA GLY A 121 33.55 -7.69 -3.46
C GLY A 121 32.12 -8.14 -3.09
N MET A 122 31.34 -8.54 -4.10
CA MET A 122 29.98 -9.05 -3.89
C MET A 122 30.03 -10.40 -3.16
N PRO A 123 29.34 -10.56 -2.00
CA PRO A 123 29.27 -11.83 -1.33
C PRO A 123 28.55 -12.89 -2.18
N ALA A 124 28.94 -14.15 -2.05
CA ALA A 124 28.24 -15.25 -2.70
C ALA A 124 26.75 -15.24 -2.31
N GLY A 125 25.86 -15.23 -3.31
CA GLY A 125 24.41 -15.16 -3.11
C GLY A 125 23.82 -13.74 -2.96
N ALA A 126 24.63 -12.68 -2.86
CA ALA A 126 24.11 -11.31 -2.78
C ALA A 126 23.47 -10.84 -4.09
N ALA A 127 23.88 -11.37 -5.24
CA ALA A 127 23.21 -11.13 -6.52
C ALA A 127 21.76 -11.62 -6.50
N THR A 128 21.51 -12.76 -5.88
CA THR A 128 20.14 -13.29 -5.70
C THR A 128 19.30 -12.46 -4.71
N GLN A 129 19.92 -11.69 -3.85
CA GLN A 129 19.21 -10.80 -2.92
C GLN A 129 18.85 -9.46 -3.59
N ALA A 130 19.73 -8.94 -4.47
CA ALA A 130 19.47 -7.75 -5.29
C ALA A 130 18.60 -8.09 -6.52
N GLN A 131 18.68 -9.33 -7.01
CA GLN A 131 17.86 -9.91 -8.08
C GLN A 131 16.62 -10.65 -7.55
N ARG A 132 16.40 -10.73 -6.26
CA ARG A 132 15.06 -11.05 -5.79
C ARG A 132 14.19 -10.01 -6.46
N GLU A 133 13.58 -10.45 -7.55
CA GLU A 133 12.50 -9.73 -8.17
C GLU A 133 11.73 -9.06 -7.04
N PHE A 134 11.77 -7.73 -7.01
CA PHE A 134 10.83 -6.99 -6.22
C PHE A 134 9.48 -7.36 -6.83
N LYS A 135 8.89 -8.43 -6.34
CA LYS A 135 7.49 -8.71 -6.60
C LYS A 135 6.76 -7.62 -5.84
N PRO A 136 6.19 -6.64 -6.55
CA PRO A 136 5.32 -5.66 -5.90
C PRO A 136 4.39 -6.47 -5.02
N ARG A 137 4.20 -6.07 -3.77
CA ARG A 137 3.33 -6.82 -2.88
C ARG A 137 2.03 -7.10 -3.64
N GLU A 138 1.51 -8.31 -3.60
CA GLU A 138 0.26 -8.68 -4.30
C GLU A 138 -0.83 -7.62 -4.12
N HIS A 139 -0.81 -6.98 -2.96
CA HIS A 139 -1.63 -5.85 -2.60
C HIS A 139 -1.41 -4.64 -3.53
N ASP A 140 -0.17 -4.24 -3.79
CA ASP A 140 0.13 -3.04 -4.59
C ASP A 140 -0.21 -3.25 -6.07
N VAL A 141 0.09 -4.45 -6.60
CA VAL A 141 -0.32 -4.86 -7.97
C VAL A 141 -1.85 -4.86 -8.10
N PHE A 142 -2.53 -5.36 -7.07
CA PHE A 142 -3.98 -5.42 -7.04
C PHE A 142 -4.61 -4.02 -7.05
N PHE A 143 -4.13 -3.10 -6.22
CA PHE A 143 -4.63 -1.72 -6.18
C PHE A 143 -4.30 -0.95 -7.46
N THR A 144 -3.09 -1.11 -8.02
CA THR A 144 -2.72 -0.52 -9.31
C THR A 144 -3.66 -0.99 -10.44
N LYS A 145 -4.08 -2.26 -10.41
CA LYS A 145 -5.08 -2.78 -11.36
C LYS A 145 -6.45 -2.13 -11.17
N LEU A 146 -6.86 -1.94 -9.91
CA LEU A 146 -8.15 -1.29 -9.60
C LEU A 146 -8.18 0.19 -9.98
N GLU A 147 -7.03 0.88 -9.95
CA GLU A 147 -6.92 2.30 -10.30
C GLU A 147 -7.06 2.60 -11.79
N LYS A 148 -6.74 1.63 -12.68
CA LYS A 148 -6.57 1.86 -14.14
C LYS A 148 -7.74 2.52 -14.85
N GLU A 149 -8.95 2.42 -14.34
CA GLU A 149 -10.16 2.92 -15.02
C GLU A 149 -10.99 3.83 -14.12
N VAL A 150 -10.41 4.29 -13.01
CA VAL A 150 -11.13 5.09 -12.02
C VAL A 150 -10.80 6.56 -12.20
N LYS A 151 -11.84 7.37 -12.37
CA LYS A 151 -11.69 8.84 -12.41
C LYS A 151 -11.60 9.39 -10.99
N PRO A 152 -10.78 10.43 -10.78
CA PRO A 152 -10.79 11.17 -9.52
C PRO A 152 -12.19 11.67 -9.17
N LEU A 153 -12.49 11.70 -7.88
CA LEU A 153 -13.75 12.23 -7.38
C LEU A 153 -13.79 13.76 -7.52
N ALA A 154 -14.94 14.28 -7.94
CA ALA A 154 -15.16 15.71 -7.94
C ALA A 154 -15.34 16.22 -6.49
N ASP A 155 -14.84 17.41 -6.18
CA ASP A 155 -14.91 18.02 -4.84
C ASP A 155 -16.35 18.09 -4.31
N ALA A 156 -17.32 18.39 -5.18
CA ALA A 156 -18.72 18.43 -4.80
C ALA A 156 -19.25 17.08 -4.26
N VAL A 157 -18.76 15.96 -4.82
CA VAL A 157 -19.14 14.61 -4.37
C VAL A 157 -18.52 14.31 -3.03
N LEU A 158 -17.26 14.68 -2.83
CA LEU A 158 -16.55 14.54 -1.54
C LEU A 158 -17.24 15.34 -0.44
N GLU A 159 -17.58 16.61 -0.73
CA GLU A 159 -18.25 17.48 0.22
C GLU A 159 -19.68 16.99 0.58
N ALA A 160 -20.40 16.42 -0.39
CA ALA A 160 -21.72 15.82 -0.11
C ALA A 160 -21.61 14.62 0.83
N ALA A 161 -20.63 13.74 0.62
CA ALA A 161 -20.37 12.60 1.50
C ALA A 161 -19.97 13.04 2.92
N LYS A 162 -19.08 14.05 3.03
CA LYS A 162 -18.69 14.62 4.32
C LYS A 162 -19.87 15.22 5.07
N LYS A 163 -20.76 15.97 4.39
CA LYS A 163 -21.99 16.53 5.00
C LYS A 163 -22.92 15.44 5.53
N ALA A 164 -22.95 14.28 4.88
CA ALA A 164 -23.68 13.11 5.36
C ALA A 164 -23.01 12.42 6.58
N GLY A 165 -21.80 12.83 6.93
CA GLY A 165 -21.04 12.32 8.08
C GLY A 165 -19.98 11.28 7.72
N ALA A 166 -19.75 11.01 6.42
CA ALA A 166 -18.68 10.14 5.98
C ALA A 166 -17.34 10.87 6.03
N GLN A 167 -16.30 10.19 6.52
CA GLN A 167 -14.92 10.58 6.33
C GLN A 167 -14.40 9.86 5.08
N VAL A 168 -13.86 10.62 4.13
CA VAL A 168 -13.36 10.09 2.87
C VAL A 168 -11.90 10.49 2.74
N ALA A 169 -11.03 9.50 2.62
CA ALA A 169 -9.59 9.72 2.44
C ALA A 169 -9.04 8.85 1.30
N PRO A 170 -8.12 9.34 0.48
CA PRO A 170 -7.46 8.52 -0.52
C PRO A 170 -6.66 7.39 0.15
N VAL A 171 -6.54 6.24 -0.53
CA VAL A 171 -5.75 5.10 -0.01
C VAL A 171 -4.24 5.35 -0.06
N LYS A 172 -3.79 6.22 -0.96
CA LYS A 172 -2.44 6.78 -1.06
C LYS A 172 -2.51 8.15 -1.72
N VAL A 173 -1.43 8.92 -1.64
CA VAL A 173 -1.33 10.24 -2.29
C VAL A 173 -1.71 10.12 -3.78
N GLU A 174 -2.55 11.03 -4.26
CA GLU A 174 -3.06 11.11 -5.65
C GLU A 174 -3.85 9.89 -6.14
N SER A 175 -4.18 8.92 -5.29
CA SER A 175 -5.02 7.80 -5.69
C SER A 175 -6.47 8.24 -5.90
N PRO A 176 -7.12 7.82 -7.00
CA PRO A 176 -8.55 8.02 -7.19
C PRO A 176 -9.38 7.07 -6.29
N LEU A 177 -8.73 6.05 -5.70
CA LEU A 177 -9.37 5.09 -4.80
C LEU A 177 -9.40 5.65 -3.39
N VAL A 178 -10.53 5.46 -2.71
CA VAL A 178 -10.77 6.00 -1.39
C VAL A 178 -11.16 4.94 -0.37
N ARG A 179 -10.83 5.22 0.87
CA ARG A 179 -11.44 4.60 2.03
C ARG A 179 -12.49 5.53 2.60
N VAL A 180 -13.57 4.95 3.10
CA VAL A 180 -14.68 5.67 3.72
C VAL A 180 -14.93 5.09 5.10
N ASP A 181 -15.15 5.95 6.09
CA ASP A 181 -15.58 5.56 7.42
C ASP A 181 -16.62 6.55 8.01
N PHE A 182 -17.29 6.11 9.06
CA PHE A 182 -18.26 6.91 9.82
C PHE A 182 -17.89 7.01 11.29
N LEU A 183 -16.60 6.92 11.61
CA LEU A 183 -16.09 6.83 12.99
C LEU A 183 -16.48 8.00 13.88
N THR A 184 -16.67 9.20 13.34
CA THR A 184 -17.08 10.39 14.10
C THR A 184 -18.57 10.44 14.44
N GLY A 185 -19.36 9.55 13.86
CA GLY A 185 -20.82 9.55 14.01
C GLY A 185 -21.42 8.17 14.09
N VAL A 186 -20.69 7.18 14.65
CA VAL A 186 -21.08 5.75 14.65
C VAL A 186 -22.53 5.50 15.16
N SER A 187 -22.92 6.15 16.23
CA SER A 187 -24.28 5.99 16.80
C SER A 187 -25.40 6.63 15.97
N LYS A 188 -25.04 7.44 14.97
CA LYS A 188 -25.97 8.14 14.08
C LYS A 188 -25.90 7.65 12.64
N CYS A 189 -24.99 6.71 12.33
CA CYS A 189 -24.89 6.11 11.01
C CYS A 189 -25.85 4.92 10.92
N ASP A 190 -26.94 5.13 10.22
CA ASP A 190 -27.97 4.15 9.88
C ASP A 190 -27.88 3.75 8.40
N ASP A 191 -28.81 2.91 7.97
CA ASP A 191 -28.85 2.40 6.60
C ASP A 191 -28.98 3.52 5.55
N THR A 192 -29.72 4.60 5.86
CA THR A 192 -29.92 5.72 4.92
C THR A 192 -28.67 6.55 4.74
N LYS A 193 -27.82 6.66 5.76
CA LYS A 193 -26.54 7.35 5.62
C LYS A 193 -25.55 6.58 4.76
N VAL A 194 -25.60 5.27 4.77
CA VAL A 194 -24.78 4.45 3.87
C VAL A 194 -25.12 4.71 2.39
N GLU A 195 -26.36 5.05 2.07
CA GLU A 195 -26.74 5.42 0.70
C GLU A 195 -26.00 6.67 0.18
N SER A 196 -25.58 7.56 1.06
CA SER A 196 -24.85 8.78 0.68
C SER A 196 -23.49 8.51 0.03
N ILE A 197 -22.94 7.29 0.16
CA ILE A 197 -21.67 6.92 -0.47
C ILE A 197 -21.85 6.38 -1.91
N LEU A 198 -23.05 6.14 -2.40
CA LEU A 198 -23.27 5.64 -3.75
C LEU A 198 -22.64 6.49 -4.87
N PRO A 199 -22.60 7.83 -4.77
CA PRO A 199 -21.86 8.64 -5.75
C PRO A 199 -20.38 8.34 -5.83
N LEU A 200 -19.78 7.71 -4.78
CA LEU A 200 -18.38 7.29 -4.73
C LEU A 200 -18.18 5.82 -5.12
N LYS A 201 -19.21 5.08 -5.52
CA LYS A 201 -19.19 3.62 -5.66
C LYS A 201 -18.02 3.07 -6.49
N GLU A 202 -17.60 3.80 -7.51
CA GLU A 202 -16.49 3.40 -8.38
C GLU A 202 -15.11 3.63 -7.75
N ASN A 203 -15.03 4.37 -6.66
CA ASN A 203 -13.79 4.77 -6.01
C ASN A 203 -13.57 4.07 -4.65
N VAL A 204 -14.65 3.59 -4.00
CA VAL A 204 -14.56 3.01 -2.66
C VAL A 204 -13.94 1.62 -2.70
N VAL A 205 -12.82 1.45 -2.02
CA VAL A 205 -12.13 0.16 -1.87
C VAL A 205 -12.07 -0.32 -0.42
N ALA A 206 -12.25 0.56 0.55
CA ALA A 206 -12.35 0.21 1.97
C ALA A 206 -13.50 0.98 2.61
N LEU A 207 -14.33 0.26 3.37
CA LEU A 207 -15.47 0.82 4.07
C LEU A 207 -15.48 0.31 5.51
N ASP A 208 -15.40 1.24 6.47
CA ASP A 208 -15.54 0.95 7.90
C ASP A 208 -16.87 1.49 8.42
N LEU A 209 -17.76 0.57 8.78
CA LEU A 209 -19.06 0.82 9.41
C LEU A 209 -19.13 0.19 10.81
N GLY A 210 -17.99 -0.13 11.37
CA GLY A 210 -17.90 -0.76 12.70
C GLY A 210 -18.61 0.07 13.78
N ARG A 211 -19.37 -0.60 14.64
CA ARG A 211 -20.13 -0.02 15.77
C ARG A 211 -21.28 0.91 15.36
N THR A 212 -21.63 0.99 14.08
CA THR A 212 -22.78 1.77 13.61
C THR A 212 -24.08 1.01 13.87
N ILE A 213 -25.22 1.70 13.68
CA ILE A 213 -26.54 1.12 13.91
C ILE A 213 -27.17 0.51 12.64
N ILE A 214 -26.34 0.29 11.60
CA ILE A 214 -26.81 -0.31 10.35
C ILE A 214 -27.35 -1.72 10.53
N THR A 215 -28.22 -2.11 9.59
CA THR A 215 -28.86 -3.41 9.51
C THR A 215 -28.58 -4.09 8.17
N ASP A 216 -29.24 -5.20 7.89
CA ASP A 216 -29.16 -5.91 6.60
C ASP A 216 -29.54 -5.01 5.40
N ALA A 217 -30.35 -3.96 5.63
CA ALA A 217 -30.74 -3.05 4.55
C ALA A 217 -29.55 -2.30 3.94
N ALA A 218 -28.57 -1.88 4.76
CA ALA A 218 -27.36 -1.23 4.27
C ALA A 218 -26.54 -2.13 3.31
N LEU A 219 -26.59 -3.46 3.50
CA LEU A 219 -25.79 -4.37 2.68
C LEU A 219 -26.25 -4.41 1.21
N LYS A 220 -27.49 -4.02 0.90
CA LYS A 220 -27.97 -3.84 -0.47
C LYS A 220 -27.23 -2.69 -1.17
N THR A 221 -26.97 -1.61 -0.44
CA THR A 221 -26.19 -0.48 -0.94
C THR A 221 -24.73 -0.86 -1.08
N ILE A 222 -24.16 -1.51 -0.06
CA ILE A 222 -22.75 -1.94 -0.05
C ILE A 222 -22.46 -2.93 -1.19
N GLY A 223 -23.39 -3.83 -1.50
CA GLY A 223 -23.29 -4.76 -2.62
C GLY A 223 -23.15 -4.10 -4.00
N GLN A 224 -23.41 -2.79 -4.11
CA GLN A 224 -23.25 -2.00 -5.34
C GLN A 224 -21.85 -1.37 -5.49
N LEU A 225 -20.93 -1.61 -4.55
CA LEU A 225 -19.56 -1.07 -4.57
C LEU A 225 -18.59 -2.04 -5.27
N PRO A 226 -18.39 -1.96 -6.59
CA PRO A 226 -17.76 -3.03 -7.37
C PRO A 226 -16.27 -3.22 -7.07
N ARG A 227 -15.62 -2.21 -6.49
CA ARG A 227 -14.19 -2.23 -6.15
C ARG A 227 -13.90 -2.44 -4.67
N LEU A 228 -14.92 -2.71 -3.86
CA LEU A 228 -14.75 -2.90 -2.42
C LEU A 228 -13.84 -4.11 -2.13
N VAL A 229 -12.76 -3.86 -1.38
CA VAL A 229 -11.72 -4.83 -1.00
C VAL A 229 -11.80 -5.17 0.48
N THR A 230 -12.06 -4.17 1.31
CA THR A 230 -12.15 -4.31 2.76
C THR A 230 -13.46 -3.76 3.27
N LEU A 231 -14.20 -4.58 4.03
CA LEU A 231 -15.45 -4.20 4.66
C LEU A 231 -15.40 -4.53 6.16
N ASP A 232 -15.58 -3.52 6.99
CA ASP A 232 -15.70 -3.68 8.43
C ASP A 232 -17.16 -3.44 8.88
N LEU A 233 -17.78 -4.47 9.43
CA LEU A 233 -19.14 -4.49 9.95
C LEU A 233 -19.19 -4.89 11.43
N ARG A 234 -18.04 -4.81 12.13
CA ARG A 234 -17.96 -5.23 13.52
C ARG A 234 -18.97 -4.52 14.40
N GLN A 235 -19.61 -5.30 15.30
CA GLN A 235 -20.57 -4.77 16.28
C GLN A 235 -21.72 -3.95 15.65
N THR A 236 -22.21 -4.37 14.48
CA THR A 236 -23.41 -3.84 13.84
C THR A 236 -24.59 -4.79 14.03
N LYS A 237 -25.78 -4.38 13.58
CA LYS A 237 -27.01 -5.20 13.64
C LYS A 237 -27.21 -6.07 12.40
N VAL A 238 -26.13 -6.32 11.63
CA VAL A 238 -26.17 -7.14 10.43
C VAL A 238 -26.37 -8.61 10.81
N GLY A 239 -27.24 -9.29 10.06
CA GLY A 239 -27.56 -10.70 10.17
C GLY A 239 -27.34 -11.46 8.87
N ASP A 240 -27.78 -12.74 8.87
CA ASP A 240 -27.51 -13.67 7.76
C ASP A 240 -28.10 -13.23 6.43
N ALA A 241 -29.33 -12.67 6.46
CA ALA A 241 -30.06 -12.26 5.28
C ALA A 241 -29.36 -11.15 4.46
N GLY A 242 -28.66 -10.25 5.17
CA GLY A 242 -27.93 -9.16 4.53
C GLY A 242 -26.73 -9.63 3.71
N LEU A 243 -26.07 -10.72 4.14
CA LEU A 243 -24.85 -11.23 3.49
C LEU A 243 -25.06 -11.69 2.06
N GLU A 244 -26.27 -12.06 1.67
CA GLU A 244 -26.59 -12.43 0.29
C GLU A 244 -26.26 -11.28 -0.68
N SER A 245 -26.54 -10.03 -0.28
CA SER A 245 -26.29 -8.83 -1.08
C SER A 245 -24.80 -8.59 -1.38
N LEU A 246 -23.87 -9.18 -0.61
CA LEU A 246 -22.45 -9.07 -0.83
C LEU A 246 -21.90 -10.03 -1.89
N SER A 247 -22.71 -10.98 -2.38
CA SER A 247 -22.27 -12.02 -3.33
C SER A 247 -21.80 -11.46 -4.69
N SER A 248 -22.20 -10.22 -5.03
CA SER A 248 -21.76 -9.48 -6.22
C SER A 248 -20.33 -8.91 -6.12
N LEU A 249 -19.75 -8.84 -4.92
CA LEU A 249 -18.47 -8.19 -4.65
C LEU A 249 -17.29 -9.08 -5.06
N LYS A 250 -16.81 -8.91 -6.28
CA LYS A 250 -15.74 -9.74 -6.87
C LYS A 250 -14.33 -9.42 -6.33
N ASN A 251 -14.18 -8.30 -5.64
CA ASN A 251 -12.90 -7.79 -5.14
C ASN A 251 -12.81 -7.83 -3.60
N LEU A 252 -13.84 -8.29 -2.90
CA LEU A 252 -13.87 -8.31 -1.43
C LEU A 252 -12.91 -9.37 -0.88
N HIS A 253 -11.80 -8.92 -0.30
CA HIS A 253 -10.77 -9.77 0.29
C HIS A 253 -10.89 -9.92 1.80
N THR A 254 -11.29 -8.85 2.48
CA THR A 254 -11.35 -8.82 3.94
C THR A 254 -12.73 -8.41 4.42
N LEU A 255 -13.33 -9.21 5.26
CA LEU A 255 -14.64 -8.97 5.86
C LEU A 255 -14.56 -9.17 7.38
N ASN A 256 -14.89 -8.11 8.11
CA ASN A 256 -14.94 -8.14 9.57
C ASN A 256 -16.41 -8.17 10.04
N LEU A 257 -16.80 -9.27 10.68
CA LEU A 257 -18.12 -9.54 11.23
C LEU A 257 -18.07 -9.78 12.76
N TYR A 258 -17.00 -9.28 13.41
CA TYR A 258 -16.84 -9.38 14.85
C TYR A 258 -18.07 -8.85 15.59
N GLY A 259 -18.62 -9.64 16.53
CA GLY A 259 -19.75 -9.20 17.37
C GLY A 259 -21.06 -8.96 16.63
N THR A 260 -21.24 -9.52 15.43
CA THR A 260 -22.51 -9.46 14.67
C THR A 260 -23.42 -10.64 14.98
N GLN A 261 -24.63 -10.68 14.37
CA GLN A 261 -25.60 -11.74 14.59
C GLN A 261 -25.48 -12.91 13.58
N ILE A 262 -24.36 -13.00 12.86
CA ILE A 262 -24.12 -13.99 11.81
C ILE A 262 -24.05 -15.41 12.41
N THR A 263 -24.80 -16.33 11.80
CA THR A 263 -24.82 -17.75 12.10
C THR A 263 -24.19 -18.57 10.96
N ASP A 264 -24.21 -19.91 11.07
CA ASP A 264 -23.72 -20.80 10.01
C ASP A 264 -24.51 -20.65 8.70
N GLU A 265 -25.80 -20.20 8.76
CA GLU A 265 -26.58 -19.91 7.55
C GLU A 265 -25.99 -18.73 6.77
N GLY A 266 -25.56 -17.66 7.44
CA GLY A 266 -24.89 -16.53 6.80
C GLY A 266 -23.57 -16.93 6.12
N LEU A 267 -22.84 -17.90 6.69
CA LEU A 267 -21.60 -18.39 6.10
C LEU A 267 -21.81 -19.04 4.73
N LYS A 268 -22.99 -19.59 4.45
CA LYS A 268 -23.33 -20.14 3.13
C LYS A 268 -23.36 -19.06 2.05
N HIS A 269 -23.78 -17.83 2.38
CA HIS A 269 -23.72 -16.71 1.46
C HIS A 269 -22.27 -16.27 1.19
N LEU A 270 -21.43 -16.24 2.24
CA LEU A 270 -20.00 -15.90 2.11
C LEU A 270 -19.24 -16.89 1.22
N ALA A 271 -19.62 -18.16 1.21
CA ALA A 271 -19.02 -19.20 0.36
C ALA A 271 -19.13 -18.89 -1.16
N LYS A 272 -20.04 -18.00 -1.56
CA LYS A 272 -20.20 -17.53 -2.94
C LYS A 272 -19.16 -16.47 -3.33
N ILE A 273 -18.55 -15.77 -2.37
CA ILE A 273 -17.59 -14.67 -2.58
C ILE A 273 -16.17 -15.24 -2.69
N LYS A 274 -15.79 -15.68 -3.88
CA LYS A 274 -14.52 -16.40 -4.15
C LYS A 274 -13.26 -15.56 -3.94
N SER A 275 -13.40 -14.25 -3.83
CA SER A 275 -12.30 -13.31 -3.58
C SER A 275 -11.91 -13.22 -2.10
N LEU A 276 -12.71 -13.71 -1.17
CA LEU A 276 -12.43 -13.62 0.27
C LEU A 276 -11.14 -14.33 0.65
N LYS A 277 -10.30 -13.61 1.38
CA LYS A 277 -9.02 -14.09 1.94
C LYS A 277 -9.01 -14.11 3.47
N ASN A 278 -9.66 -13.12 4.11
CA ASN A 278 -9.69 -12.98 5.56
C ASN A 278 -11.12 -12.69 6.04
N ILE A 279 -11.59 -13.45 7.02
CA ILE A 279 -12.90 -13.28 7.63
C ILE A 279 -12.74 -13.30 9.15
N TYR A 280 -13.28 -12.31 9.84
CA TYR A 280 -13.26 -12.21 11.30
C TYR A 280 -14.66 -12.41 11.84
N LEU A 281 -14.86 -13.50 12.61
CA LEU A 281 -16.15 -13.95 13.14
C LEU A 281 -16.18 -14.05 14.67
N TRP A 282 -15.14 -13.55 15.34
CA TRP A 282 -15.12 -13.61 16.79
C TRP A 282 -16.34 -12.92 17.42
N GLN A 283 -16.90 -13.52 18.45
CA GLN A 283 -18.17 -13.09 19.08
C GLN A 283 -19.39 -13.01 18.15
N SER A 284 -19.37 -13.63 16.98
CA SER A 284 -20.58 -13.88 16.18
C SER A 284 -21.31 -15.12 16.72
N LYS A 285 -22.41 -15.51 16.07
CA LYS A 285 -23.14 -16.75 16.36
C LYS A 285 -22.72 -17.94 15.49
N ALA A 286 -21.70 -17.77 14.66
CA ALA A 286 -21.15 -18.83 13.83
C ALA A 286 -20.44 -19.89 14.68
N THR A 287 -20.49 -21.16 14.25
CA THR A 287 -19.86 -22.26 14.95
C THR A 287 -18.57 -22.71 14.26
N LYS A 288 -17.71 -23.46 14.99
CA LYS A 288 -16.54 -24.13 14.39
C LYS A 288 -16.90 -25.05 13.23
N ALA A 289 -18.09 -25.69 13.29
CA ALA A 289 -18.58 -26.54 12.22
C ALA A 289 -18.92 -25.75 10.95
N GLY A 290 -19.62 -24.62 11.09
CA GLY A 290 -19.90 -23.71 10.00
C GLY A 290 -18.62 -23.14 9.36
N VAL A 291 -17.64 -22.73 10.19
CA VAL A 291 -16.34 -22.26 9.71
C VAL A 291 -15.59 -23.35 8.92
N LYS A 292 -15.62 -24.60 9.38
CA LYS A 292 -15.03 -25.75 8.65
C LYS A 292 -15.66 -25.94 7.27
N GLN A 293 -16.99 -25.80 7.16
CA GLN A 293 -17.70 -25.86 5.89
C GLN A 293 -17.32 -24.69 4.97
N LEU A 294 -17.25 -23.48 5.52
CA LEU A 294 -16.83 -22.29 4.76
C LEU A 294 -15.39 -22.43 4.22
N ALA A 295 -14.45 -22.91 5.06
CA ALA A 295 -13.08 -23.13 4.64
C ALA A 295 -12.95 -24.21 3.55
N ALA A 296 -13.80 -25.22 3.56
CA ALA A 296 -13.89 -26.23 2.49
C ALA A 296 -14.42 -25.62 1.17
N ALA A 297 -15.34 -24.65 1.25
CA ALA A 297 -15.91 -23.98 0.08
C ALA A 297 -15.02 -22.86 -0.49
N LEU A 298 -14.10 -22.32 0.34
CA LEU A 298 -13.14 -21.25 -0.01
C LEU A 298 -11.72 -21.69 0.37
N PRO A 299 -11.05 -22.52 -0.45
CA PRO A 299 -9.70 -22.97 -0.16
C PRO A 299 -8.72 -21.78 0.00
N GLY A 300 -7.98 -21.75 1.11
CA GLY A 300 -7.02 -20.66 1.40
C GLY A 300 -7.59 -19.47 2.17
N VAL A 301 -8.89 -19.42 2.44
CA VAL A 301 -9.47 -18.39 3.31
C VAL A 301 -8.97 -18.55 4.75
N LYS A 302 -8.60 -17.46 5.38
CA LYS A 302 -8.28 -17.38 6.81
C LYS A 302 -9.52 -16.92 7.58
N VAL A 303 -10.01 -17.73 8.48
CA VAL A 303 -11.18 -17.40 9.31
C VAL A 303 -10.76 -17.37 10.78
N SER A 304 -10.97 -16.23 11.44
CA SER A 304 -10.75 -16.06 12.88
C SER A 304 -12.09 -16.11 13.59
N ILE A 305 -12.30 -17.09 14.48
CA ILE A 305 -13.53 -17.29 15.27
C ILE A 305 -13.27 -17.28 16.79
N GLU A 306 -12.01 -17.36 17.20
CA GLU A 306 -11.54 -17.32 18.60
C GLU A 306 -10.48 -16.24 18.77
#